data_70b5bbccc677ea48608da82ba75ae9f9
#
_entry.id   70b5bbccc677ea48608da82ba75ae9f9
#
_cell.length_a   1.000
_cell.length_b   1.000
_cell.length_c   1.000
_cell.angle_alpha   90.00
_cell.angle_beta   90.00
_cell.angle_gamma   90.00
#
_symmetry.space_group_name_H-M   'P 1'
#
loop_
_entity.id
_entity.type
_entity.pdbx_description
1 polymer ?
#
loop_
_entity_poly.entity_id
_entity_poly.type
_entity_poly.pdbx_seq_one_letter_code
_entity_poly.pdbx_strand_id
1 'polypeptide(L)'
;MESNSNNSGLKAAVVVLALLLLASIGYIYKITSDTKTTVTELTSEKDTLAEELKAKIAEYDLMLADNTALKDEIQAEQAKMVALLEQVEKSKGDAAAMAKYKGAYLKLKGEMDNLVAENKLLKEQNVTLTSSLDSTKVVLDDAKKFNDTLLVQNEGLTKTVEKGSKLAVLNLKVF
;
A
#
# COMPACT_ATOMS: atom_id res chain seq x y z
N MET A 1 -9.72 51.25 79.91
CA MET A 1 -8.93 50.09 79.57
C MET A 1 -9.28 49.72 78.10
N GLU A 2 -8.55 50.26 77.19
CA GLU A 2 -8.71 49.87 75.76
C GLU A 2 -8.03 48.51 75.52
N SER A 3 -8.83 47.60 75.14
CA SER A 3 -8.40 46.24 74.69
C SER A 3 -7.79 46.37 73.31
N ASN A 4 -6.48 46.52 73.26
CA ASN A 4 -5.72 46.49 72.03
C ASN A 4 -5.75 45.02 71.50
N SER A 5 -6.81 44.69 70.82
CA SER A 5 -6.98 43.38 70.15
C SER A 5 -5.86 43.24 69.09
N ASN A 6 -4.99 42.34 69.33
CA ASN A 6 -3.82 42.03 68.48
C ASN A 6 -4.26 41.45 67.11
N ASN A 7 -4.61 42.36 66.21
CA ASN A 7 -5.04 42.01 64.85
C ASN A 7 -3.92 41.53 63.92
N SER A 8 -2.72 41.28 64.44
CA SER A 8 -1.59 40.87 63.63
C SER A 8 -1.73 39.44 63.10
N GLY A 9 -2.31 38.56 63.93
CA GLY A 9 -2.63 37.15 63.47
C GLY A 9 -3.68 37.11 62.40
N LEU A 10 -4.72 37.95 62.53
CA LEU A 10 -5.76 38.03 61.54
C LEU A 10 -5.26 38.58 60.18
N LYS A 11 -4.39 39.63 60.26
CA LYS A 11 -3.73 40.17 59.06
C LYS A 11 -2.79 39.14 58.38
N ALA A 12 -2.02 38.42 59.17
CA ALA A 12 -1.18 37.32 58.66
C ALA A 12 -2.00 36.22 57.98
N ALA A 13 -3.12 35.79 58.59
CA ALA A 13 -4.02 34.80 58.00
C ALA A 13 -4.64 35.27 56.68
N VAL A 14 -5.03 36.55 56.59
CA VAL A 14 -5.57 37.12 55.32
C VAL A 14 -4.50 37.18 54.24
N VAL A 15 -3.25 37.52 54.56
CA VAL A 15 -2.15 37.53 53.60
C VAL A 15 -1.85 36.10 53.08
N VAL A 16 -1.81 35.12 53.95
CA VAL A 16 -1.61 33.71 53.55
C VAL A 16 -2.76 33.19 52.67
N LEU A 17 -4.00 33.53 53.00
CA LEU A 17 -5.17 33.21 52.19
C LEU A 17 -5.12 33.88 50.80
N ALA A 18 -4.70 35.14 50.74
CA ALA A 18 -4.52 35.83 49.46
C ALA A 18 -3.44 35.19 48.59
N LEU A 19 -2.31 34.79 49.18
CA LEU A 19 -1.24 34.08 48.46
C LEU A 19 -1.70 32.70 47.95
N LEU A 20 -2.48 31.94 48.74
CA LEU A 20 -3.05 30.66 48.30
C LEU A 20 -4.05 30.84 47.17
N LEU A 21 -4.86 31.89 47.20
CA LEU A 21 -5.80 32.21 46.09
C LEU A 21 -5.02 32.58 44.81
N LEU A 22 -3.97 33.39 44.89
CA LEU A 22 -3.15 33.72 43.74
C LEU A 22 -2.45 32.50 43.18
N ALA A 23 -1.91 31.63 44.05
CA ALA A 23 -1.31 30.35 43.63
C ALA A 23 -2.33 29.44 42.95
N SER A 24 -3.58 29.34 43.46
CA SER A 24 -4.67 28.58 42.87
C SER A 24 -5.07 29.10 41.49
N ILE A 25 -5.17 30.42 41.33
CA ILE A 25 -5.49 31.08 40.06
C ILE A 25 -4.37 30.79 39.03
N GLY A 26 -3.10 30.94 39.44
CA GLY A 26 -1.95 30.59 38.58
C GLY A 26 -1.92 29.15 38.16
N TYR A 27 -2.25 28.24 39.09
CA TYR A 27 -2.34 26.80 38.81
C TYR A 27 -3.48 26.44 37.83
N ILE A 28 -4.67 27.02 38.03
CA ILE A 28 -5.83 26.88 37.16
C ILE A 28 -5.50 27.42 35.75
N TYR A 29 -4.86 28.61 35.68
CA TYR A 29 -4.47 29.19 34.40
C TYR A 29 -3.48 28.29 33.64
N LYS A 30 -2.47 27.76 34.34
CA LYS A 30 -1.51 26.81 33.76
C LYS A 30 -2.20 25.57 33.24
N ILE A 31 -3.05 24.90 34.05
CA ILE A 31 -3.79 23.69 33.62
C ILE A 31 -4.68 24.00 32.40
N THR A 32 -5.37 25.14 32.41
CA THR A 32 -6.25 25.50 31.29
C THR A 32 -5.44 25.78 30.01
N SER A 33 -4.28 26.42 30.14
CA SER A 33 -3.37 26.66 29.01
C SER A 33 -2.82 25.34 28.45
N ASP A 34 -2.30 24.48 29.32
CA ASP A 34 -1.74 23.16 28.91
C ASP A 34 -2.83 22.31 28.28
N THR A 35 -4.05 22.31 28.82
CA THR A 35 -5.19 21.56 28.23
C THR A 35 -5.58 22.12 26.86
N LYS A 36 -5.61 23.43 26.66
CA LYS A 36 -5.89 24.03 25.35
C LYS A 36 -4.84 23.64 24.32
N THR A 37 -3.55 23.69 24.68
CA THR A 37 -2.45 23.30 23.80
C THR A 37 -2.58 21.84 23.42
N THR A 38 -2.81 20.95 24.38
CA THR A 38 -2.98 19.51 24.14
C THR A 38 -4.20 19.24 23.25
N VAL A 39 -5.33 19.89 23.47
CA VAL A 39 -6.54 19.72 22.62
C VAL A 39 -6.26 20.22 21.19
N THR A 40 -5.56 21.33 21.03
CA THR A 40 -5.21 21.86 19.71
C THR A 40 -4.26 20.91 18.97
N GLU A 41 -3.25 20.39 19.65
CA GLU A 41 -2.30 19.42 19.10
C GLU A 41 -3.01 18.14 18.68
N LEU A 42 -3.86 17.55 19.53
CA LEU A 42 -4.62 16.35 19.23
C LEU A 42 -5.62 16.55 18.08
N THR A 43 -6.23 17.73 18.00
CA THR A 43 -7.11 18.06 16.86
C THR A 43 -6.31 18.14 15.57
N SER A 44 -5.14 18.79 15.59
CA SER A 44 -4.24 18.86 14.44
C SER A 44 -3.72 17.50 14.02
N GLU A 45 -3.35 16.62 14.98
CA GLU A 45 -2.94 15.25 14.68
C GLU A 45 -4.07 14.42 14.05
N LYS A 46 -5.30 14.60 14.56
CA LYS A 46 -6.49 13.97 14.00
C LYS A 46 -6.72 14.37 12.54
N ASP A 47 -6.69 15.69 12.28
CA ASP A 47 -6.91 16.22 10.94
C ASP A 47 -5.80 15.77 9.97
N THR A 48 -4.56 15.77 10.41
CA THR A 48 -3.42 15.26 9.62
C THR A 48 -3.61 13.76 9.30
N LEU A 49 -3.95 12.95 10.29
CA LEU A 49 -4.17 11.52 10.09
C LEU A 49 -5.36 11.25 9.15
N ALA A 50 -6.42 12.04 9.24
CA ALA A 50 -7.57 11.92 8.34
C ALA A 50 -7.19 12.27 6.89
N GLU A 51 -6.39 13.31 6.68
CA GLU A 51 -5.89 13.67 5.35
C GLU A 51 -4.93 12.62 4.77
N GLU A 52 -4.03 12.07 5.59
CA GLU A 52 -3.15 10.98 5.17
C GLU A 52 -3.96 9.72 4.77
N LEU A 53 -5.00 9.37 5.53
CA LEU A 53 -5.89 8.26 5.22
C LEU A 53 -6.65 8.50 3.89
N LYS A 54 -7.19 9.69 3.67
CA LYS A 54 -7.87 10.07 2.42
C LYS A 54 -6.92 9.99 1.23
N ALA A 55 -5.71 10.48 1.37
CA ALA A 55 -4.70 10.42 0.32
C ALA A 55 -4.34 8.96 -0.03
N LYS A 56 -4.21 8.10 0.98
CA LYS A 56 -3.94 6.68 0.75
C LYS A 56 -5.13 5.95 0.12
N ILE A 57 -6.36 6.23 0.53
CA ILE A 57 -7.56 5.67 -0.11
C ILE A 57 -7.62 6.04 -1.59
N ALA A 58 -7.32 7.30 -1.95
CA ALA A 58 -7.25 7.73 -3.34
C ALA A 58 -6.13 7.03 -4.14
N GLU A 59 -4.98 6.75 -3.51
CA GLU A 59 -3.91 5.96 -4.12
C GLU A 59 -4.37 4.52 -4.42
N TYR A 60 -5.15 3.90 -3.53
CA TYR A 60 -5.76 2.58 -3.77
C TYR A 60 -6.77 2.61 -4.93
N ASP A 61 -7.58 3.66 -5.04
CA ASP A 61 -8.52 3.80 -6.17
C ASP A 61 -7.78 3.82 -7.51
N LEU A 62 -6.66 4.54 -7.60
CA LEU A 62 -5.83 4.57 -8.79
C LEU A 62 -5.21 3.21 -9.10
N MET A 63 -4.77 2.48 -8.09
CA MET A 63 -4.21 1.14 -8.27
C MET A 63 -5.26 0.13 -8.74
N LEU A 64 -6.48 0.21 -8.19
CA LEU A 64 -7.61 -0.62 -8.61
C LEU A 64 -8.01 -0.36 -10.07
N ALA A 65 -7.84 0.86 -10.56
CA ALA A 65 -8.10 1.21 -11.95
C ALA A 65 -7.05 0.66 -12.91
N ASP A 66 -5.80 0.51 -12.46
CA ASP A 66 -4.66 0.09 -13.31
C ASP A 66 -4.40 -1.42 -13.27
N ASN A 67 -4.96 -2.17 -12.31
CA ASN A 67 -4.60 -3.57 -12.13
C ASN A 67 -5.68 -4.49 -11.57
N THR A 68 -5.73 -5.69 -12.15
CA THR A 68 -6.67 -6.74 -11.79
C THR A 68 -6.06 -7.90 -10.99
N ALA A 69 -4.73 -8.02 -10.91
CA ALA A 69 -4.08 -9.19 -10.33
C ALA A 69 -4.23 -9.31 -8.81
N LEU A 70 -4.22 -8.15 -8.09
CA LEU A 70 -4.36 -8.09 -6.63
C LEU A 70 -5.60 -7.28 -6.23
N LYS A 71 -6.64 -7.30 -7.06
CA LYS A 71 -7.82 -6.47 -6.86
C LYS A 71 -8.52 -6.71 -5.54
N ASP A 72 -8.71 -7.96 -5.18
CA ASP A 72 -9.46 -8.33 -3.98
C ASP A 72 -8.67 -7.96 -2.71
N GLU A 73 -7.36 -8.16 -2.71
CA GLU A 73 -6.47 -7.78 -1.61
C GLU A 73 -6.41 -6.25 -1.44
N ILE A 74 -6.27 -5.50 -2.53
CA ILE A 74 -6.27 -4.04 -2.50
C ILE A 74 -7.61 -3.51 -2.01
N GLN A 75 -8.74 -4.06 -2.48
CA GLN A 75 -10.07 -3.67 -1.99
C GLN A 75 -10.26 -3.97 -0.50
N ALA A 76 -9.74 -5.09 -0.01
CA ALA A 76 -9.81 -5.45 1.39
C ALA A 76 -9.02 -4.46 2.27
N GLU A 77 -7.82 -4.07 1.85
CA GLU A 77 -7.01 -3.07 2.56
C GLU A 77 -7.63 -1.67 2.49
N GLN A 78 -8.17 -1.29 1.33
CA GLN A 78 -8.90 -0.04 1.17
C GLN A 78 -10.11 0.03 2.13
N ALA A 79 -10.88 -1.04 2.24
CA ALA A 79 -12.02 -1.09 3.16
C ALA A 79 -11.59 -0.90 4.63
N LYS A 80 -10.46 -1.45 5.03
CA LYS A 80 -9.89 -1.23 6.37
C LYS A 80 -9.46 0.24 6.58
N MET A 81 -8.86 0.87 5.57
CA MET A 81 -8.51 2.29 5.62
C MET A 81 -9.73 3.19 5.72
N VAL A 82 -10.79 2.91 4.97
CA VAL A 82 -12.06 3.65 5.04
C VAL A 82 -12.69 3.51 6.43
N ALA A 83 -12.72 2.30 6.98
CA ALA A 83 -13.22 2.06 8.34
C ALA A 83 -12.40 2.77 9.41
N LEU A 84 -11.06 2.84 9.24
CA LEU A 84 -10.18 3.58 10.14
C LEU A 84 -10.42 5.09 10.03
N LEU A 85 -10.59 5.63 8.81
CA LEU A 85 -10.90 7.04 8.59
C LEU A 85 -12.20 7.43 9.30
N GLU A 86 -13.24 6.63 9.19
CA GLU A 86 -14.52 6.86 9.87
C GLU A 86 -14.36 6.88 11.41
N GLN A 87 -13.53 6.00 11.96
CA GLN A 87 -13.23 5.99 13.40
C GLN A 87 -12.45 7.25 13.82
N VAL A 88 -11.47 7.68 13.03
CA VAL A 88 -10.68 8.90 13.27
C VAL A 88 -11.58 10.12 13.22
N GLU A 89 -12.43 10.26 12.22
CA GLU A 89 -13.36 11.41 12.07
C GLU A 89 -14.36 11.49 13.20
N LYS A 90 -14.90 10.36 13.67
CA LYS A 90 -15.83 10.28 14.81
C LYS A 90 -15.15 10.44 16.18
N SER A 91 -13.82 10.31 16.23
CA SER A 91 -13.06 10.44 17.48
C SER A 91 -13.14 11.85 18.05
N LYS A 92 -13.28 11.94 19.37
CA LYS A 92 -13.19 13.22 20.10
C LYS A 92 -11.74 13.72 20.27
N GLY A 93 -10.76 12.97 19.77
CA GLY A 93 -9.36 13.37 19.82
C GLY A 93 -8.73 13.17 21.20
N ASP A 94 -9.01 12.05 21.90
CA ASP A 94 -8.23 11.72 23.08
C ASP A 94 -6.87 11.09 22.68
N ALA A 95 -5.83 11.34 23.49
CA ALA A 95 -4.47 10.92 23.18
C ALA A 95 -4.31 9.39 23.01
N ALA A 96 -5.03 8.60 23.81
CA ALA A 96 -4.97 7.14 23.75
C ALA A 96 -5.62 6.62 22.46
N ALA A 97 -6.76 7.19 22.05
CA ALA A 97 -7.41 6.83 20.79
C ALA A 97 -6.54 7.24 19.60
N MET A 98 -5.93 8.42 19.61
CA MET A 98 -5.05 8.88 18.54
C MET A 98 -3.81 8.01 18.39
N ALA A 99 -3.18 7.60 19.49
CA ALA A 99 -2.05 6.66 19.45
C ALA A 99 -2.45 5.31 18.84
N LYS A 100 -3.65 4.79 19.20
CA LYS A 100 -4.19 3.56 18.62
C LYS A 100 -4.43 3.68 17.11
N TYR A 101 -5.09 4.77 16.68
CA TYR A 101 -5.38 4.99 15.26
C TYR A 101 -4.11 5.19 14.43
N LYS A 102 -3.13 5.91 14.95
CA LYS A 102 -1.82 6.08 14.31
C LYS A 102 -1.08 4.73 14.17
N GLY A 103 -1.13 3.89 15.20
CA GLY A 103 -0.60 2.53 15.14
C GLY A 103 -1.30 1.66 14.08
N ALA A 104 -2.63 1.72 14.02
CA ALA A 104 -3.42 1.01 13.00
C ALA A 104 -3.10 1.53 11.58
N TYR A 105 -2.98 2.84 11.40
CA TYR A 105 -2.60 3.44 10.13
C TYR A 105 -1.22 3.00 9.66
N LEU A 106 -0.21 3.04 10.54
CA LEU A 106 1.15 2.61 10.19
C LEU A 106 1.20 1.14 9.78
N LYS A 107 0.42 0.28 10.45
CA LYS A 107 0.30 -1.14 10.07
C LYS A 107 -0.32 -1.29 8.68
N LEU A 108 -1.48 -0.67 8.44
CA LEU A 108 -2.16 -0.71 7.15
C LEU A 108 -1.30 -0.13 6.02
N LYS A 109 -0.58 0.96 6.30
CA LYS A 109 0.38 1.54 5.35
C LYS A 109 1.48 0.54 4.98
N GLY A 110 2.05 -0.18 5.95
CA GLY A 110 3.05 -1.20 5.68
C GLY A 110 2.51 -2.38 4.85
N GLU A 111 1.28 -2.83 5.14
CA GLU A 111 0.59 -3.86 4.36
C GLU A 111 0.37 -3.39 2.91
N MET A 112 -0.02 -2.13 2.73
CA MET A 112 -0.16 -1.52 1.40
C MET A 112 1.16 -1.40 0.65
N ASP A 113 2.20 -0.90 1.29
CA ASP A 113 3.51 -0.74 0.64
C ASP A 113 4.03 -2.11 0.13
N ASN A 114 3.74 -3.19 0.85
CA ASN A 114 4.02 -4.56 0.40
C ASN A 114 3.19 -4.96 -0.82
N LEU A 115 1.88 -4.69 -0.81
CA LEU A 115 1.00 -4.98 -1.96
C LEU A 115 1.41 -4.19 -3.20
N VAL A 116 1.81 -2.92 -3.04
CA VAL A 116 2.34 -2.10 -4.14
C VAL A 116 3.60 -2.72 -4.74
N ALA A 117 4.53 -3.16 -3.89
CA ALA A 117 5.77 -3.79 -4.33
C ALA A 117 5.50 -5.11 -5.05
N GLU A 118 4.63 -5.97 -4.50
CA GLU A 118 4.22 -7.23 -5.10
C GLU A 118 3.53 -7.01 -6.45
N ASN A 119 2.63 -6.04 -6.52
CA ASN A 119 1.94 -5.67 -7.74
C ASN A 119 2.91 -5.23 -8.85
N LYS A 120 3.88 -4.39 -8.51
CA LYS A 120 4.92 -3.97 -9.45
C LYS A 120 5.72 -5.17 -9.96
N LEU A 121 6.12 -6.08 -9.08
CA LEU A 121 6.84 -7.30 -9.44
C LEU A 121 6.02 -8.19 -10.37
N LEU A 122 4.74 -8.41 -10.06
CA LEU A 122 3.84 -9.20 -10.91
C LEU A 122 3.66 -8.58 -12.30
N LYS A 123 3.56 -7.26 -12.38
CA LYS A 123 3.47 -6.53 -13.66
C LYS A 123 4.74 -6.72 -14.51
N GLU A 124 5.92 -6.62 -13.90
CA GLU A 124 7.21 -6.86 -14.56
C GLU A 124 7.35 -8.32 -15.02
N GLN A 125 6.93 -9.28 -14.19
CA GLN A 125 6.92 -10.70 -14.54
C GLN A 125 5.98 -10.98 -15.71
N ASN A 126 4.77 -10.40 -15.72
CA ASN A 126 3.81 -10.55 -16.82
C ASN A 126 4.37 -10.01 -18.15
N VAL A 127 5.02 -8.86 -18.14
CA VAL A 127 5.69 -8.31 -19.34
C VAL A 127 6.77 -9.25 -19.83
N THR A 128 7.62 -9.76 -18.93
CA THR A 128 8.69 -10.70 -19.28
C THR A 128 8.15 -12.02 -19.84
N LEU A 129 7.10 -12.57 -19.20
CA LEU A 129 6.46 -13.81 -19.66
C LEU A 129 5.81 -13.63 -21.04
N THR A 130 5.13 -12.50 -21.26
CA THR A 130 4.51 -12.18 -22.56
C THR A 130 5.58 -12.09 -23.65
N SER A 131 6.69 -11.40 -23.40
CA SER A 131 7.81 -11.30 -24.34
C SER A 131 8.43 -12.67 -24.64
N SER A 132 8.61 -13.50 -23.61
CA SER A 132 9.13 -14.88 -23.76
C SER A 132 8.18 -15.76 -24.55
N LEU A 133 6.89 -15.65 -24.31
CA LEU A 133 5.86 -16.37 -25.05
C LEU A 133 5.87 -16.00 -26.53
N ASP A 134 5.95 -14.72 -26.85
CA ASP A 134 5.98 -14.23 -28.22
C ASP A 134 7.27 -14.70 -28.95
N SER A 135 8.41 -14.64 -28.27
CA SER A 135 9.65 -15.20 -28.80
C SER A 135 9.56 -16.70 -29.06
N THR A 136 8.95 -17.46 -28.13
CA THR A 136 8.75 -18.90 -28.27
C THR A 136 7.82 -19.24 -29.45
N LYS A 137 6.76 -18.44 -29.66
CA LYS A 137 5.87 -18.58 -30.81
C LYS A 137 6.60 -18.42 -32.13
N VAL A 138 7.47 -17.39 -32.24
CA VAL A 138 8.29 -17.17 -33.44
C VAL A 138 9.18 -18.36 -33.71
N VAL A 139 9.91 -18.85 -32.71
CA VAL A 139 10.77 -20.03 -32.84
C VAL A 139 9.97 -21.27 -33.25
N LEU A 140 8.78 -21.45 -32.69
CA LEU A 140 7.90 -22.59 -33.06
C LEU A 140 7.43 -22.50 -34.53
N ASP A 141 7.05 -21.29 -34.97
CA ASP A 141 6.62 -21.11 -36.36
C ASP A 141 7.76 -21.34 -37.36
N ASP A 142 8.96 -20.88 -37.02
CA ASP A 142 10.15 -21.14 -37.84
C ASP A 142 10.52 -22.64 -37.86
N ALA A 143 10.42 -23.34 -36.73
CA ALA A 143 10.63 -24.78 -36.67
C ALA A 143 9.60 -25.54 -37.49
N LYS A 144 8.32 -25.13 -37.51
CA LYS A 144 7.28 -25.71 -38.35
C LYS A 144 7.60 -25.53 -39.83
N LYS A 145 7.95 -24.29 -40.26
CA LYS A 145 8.34 -24.01 -41.67
C LYS A 145 9.53 -24.86 -42.10
N PHE A 146 10.51 -25.00 -41.21
CA PHE A 146 11.68 -25.86 -41.49
C PHE A 146 11.29 -27.33 -41.64
N ASN A 147 10.43 -27.85 -40.75
CA ASN A 147 9.92 -29.19 -40.86
C ASN A 147 9.13 -29.43 -42.16
N ASP A 148 8.26 -28.49 -42.55
CA ASP A 148 7.51 -28.56 -43.80
C ASP A 148 8.47 -28.57 -45.00
N THR A 149 9.53 -27.76 -44.97
CA THR A 149 10.58 -27.76 -46.00
C THR A 149 11.28 -29.13 -46.10
N LEU A 150 11.65 -29.72 -44.95
CA LEU A 150 12.26 -31.04 -44.90
C LEU A 150 11.37 -32.12 -45.42
N LEU A 151 10.06 -32.08 -45.12
CA LEU A 151 9.07 -33.04 -45.65
C LEU A 151 9.01 -32.98 -47.18
N VAL A 152 8.91 -31.78 -47.76
CA VAL A 152 8.92 -31.58 -49.22
C VAL A 152 10.21 -32.09 -49.83
N GLN A 153 11.37 -31.81 -49.23
CA GLN A 153 12.67 -32.31 -49.70
C GLN A 153 12.75 -33.86 -49.65
N ASN A 154 12.29 -34.47 -48.56
CA ASN A 154 12.27 -35.92 -48.39
C ASN A 154 11.35 -36.60 -49.42
N GLU A 155 10.17 -36.04 -49.68
CA GLU A 155 9.30 -36.53 -50.74
C GLU A 155 9.95 -36.43 -52.12
N GLY A 156 10.64 -35.32 -52.41
CA GLY A 156 11.40 -35.14 -53.66
C GLY A 156 12.54 -36.16 -53.81
N LEU A 157 13.30 -36.37 -52.72
CA LEU A 157 14.37 -37.37 -52.70
C LEU A 157 13.84 -38.79 -52.88
N THR A 158 12.75 -39.14 -52.20
CA THR A 158 12.10 -40.46 -52.33
C THR A 158 11.66 -40.70 -53.78
N LYS A 159 11.01 -39.75 -54.43
CA LYS A 159 10.62 -39.83 -55.84
C LYS A 159 11.85 -39.99 -56.77
N THR A 160 12.93 -39.30 -56.44
CA THR A 160 14.19 -39.41 -57.23
C THR A 160 14.84 -40.78 -57.08
N VAL A 161 14.88 -41.32 -55.87
CA VAL A 161 15.41 -42.67 -55.60
C VAL A 161 14.54 -43.74 -56.27
N GLU A 162 13.22 -43.60 -56.23
CA GLU A 162 12.30 -44.53 -56.95
C GLU A 162 12.53 -44.52 -58.48
N LYS A 163 12.71 -43.33 -59.07
CA LYS A 163 13.02 -43.20 -60.48
C LYS A 163 14.35 -43.80 -60.82
N GLY A 164 15.38 -43.56 -60.02
CA GLY A 164 16.71 -44.13 -60.20
C GLY A 164 16.73 -45.68 -60.12
N SER A 165 16.03 -46.23 -59.12
CA SER A 165 15.87 -47.69 -58.97
C SER A 165 15.22 -48.33 -60.16
N LYS A 166 14.14 -47.72 -60.68
CA LYS A 166 13.45 -48.24 -61.90
C LYS A 166 14.37 -48.19 -63.11
N LEU A 167 15.14 -47.16 -63.29
CA LEU A 167 16.14 -47.06 -64.40
C LEU A 167 17.28 -48.06 -64.25
N ALA A 168 17.77 -48.29 -63.02
CA ALA A 168 18.81 -49.32 -62.80
C ALA A 168 18.30 -50.72 -63.10
N VAL A 169 17.06 -51.07 -62.74
CA VAL A 169 16.43 -52.35 -63.03
C VAL A 169 16.20 -52.55 -64.57
N LEU A 170 15.85 -51.47 -65.26
CA LEU A 170 15.67 -51.50 -66.70
C LEU A 170 17.00 -51.72 -67.44
N ASN A 171 18.08 -51.09 -67.04
CA ASN A 171 19.39 -51.28 -67.59
C ASN A 171 19.98 -52.68 -67.33
N LEU A 172 19.67 -53.30 -66.19
CA LEU A 172 20.07 -54.68 -65.88
C LEU A 172 19.31 -55.73 -66.72
N LYS A 173 18.16 -55.38 -67.28
CA LYS A 173 17.36 -56.31 -68.16
C LYS A 173 17.77 -56.27 -69.64
N VAL A 174 18.67 -55.38 -70.03
CA VAL A 174 19.08 -55.16 -71.43
C VAL A 174 20.42 -55.86 -71.77
N PHE A 175 21.06 -56.45 -70.76
CA PHE A 175 22.21 -57.36 -70.95
C PHE A 175 21.79 -58.76 -70.46
#